data_be5bcd3bb49eb5dd0f33bf1d63113816
#
_entry.id   be5bcd3bb49eb5dd0f33bf1d63113816
#
_cell.length_a   1.000
_cell.length_b   1.000
_cell.length_c   1.000
_cell.angle_alpha   90.00
_cell.angle_beta   90.00
_cell.angle_gamma   90.00
#
_symmetry.space_group_name_H-M   'P 1'
#
loop_
_entity.id
_entity.type
_entity.pdbx_description
1 polymer ?
#
loop_
_entity_poly.entity_id
_entity_poly.type
_entity_poly.pdbx_seq_one_letter_code
_entity_poly.pdbx_strand_id
1 'polypeptide(L)'
;EYAYYLMARDCGIDISECRLFEENGRRHFMTRRFDRLPGGDKLHMQSLCALAHYDFNMAGAHSYEQALLVMRQLGLPMRDLEQQFRRMVFNIVARNQDDHVKNIAFLMDRQGNWSLSPAFDMTYSFNPGGTWTASHQMTMNGKREHFILDDFRACAKTAALKRGSAEKIIAEVQGTVANWRDYAELAGVPGANAERIQQTLHTKPYC
;
A
#
# COMPACT_ATOMS: atom_id res chain seq x y z
N GLU A 1 10.64 1.37 -7.33
CA GLU A 1 10.07 2.11 -6.20
C GLU A 1 9.61 3.52 -6.60
N TYR A 2 10.46 4.35 -7.28
CA TYR A 2 10.10 5.74 -7.58
C TYR A 2 8.87 5.90 -8.47
N ALA A 3 8.70 5.07 -9.50
CA ALA A 3 7.47 5.05 -10.32
C ALA A 3 6.23 4.74 -9.48
N TYR A 4 6.35 3.81 -8.52
CA TYR A 4 5.27 3.44 -7.61
C TYR A 4 4.93 4.56 -6.61
N TYR A 5 5.95 5.27 -6.13
CA TYR A 5 5.74 6.49 -5.36
C TYR A 5 4.91 7.52 -6.11
N LEU A 6 5.25 7.80 -7.38
CA LEU A 6 4.51 8.76 -8.22
C LEU A 6 3.06 8.32 -8.40
N MET A 7 2.82 7.05 -8.75
CA MET A 7 1.47 6.50 -8.89
C MET A 7 0.69 6.55 -7.57
N ALA A 8 1.30 6.13 -6.45
CA ALA A 8 0.64 6.12 -5.15
C ALA A 8 0.20 7.52 -4.72
N ARG A 9 1.07 8.52 -4.91
CA ARG A 9 0.75 9.93 -4.65
C ARG A 9 -0.43 10.39 -5.50
N ASP A 10 -0.42 10.10 -6.79
CA ASP A 10 -1.47 10.51 -7.73
C ASP A 10 -2.78 9.72 -7.54
N CYS A 11 -2.71 8.53 -6.91
CA CYS A 11 -3.87 7.82 -6.36
C CYS A 11 -4.45 8.46 -5.09
N GLY A 12 -3.88 9.55 -4.57
CA GLY A 12 -4.31 10.17 -3.32
C GLY A 12 -3.91 9.39 -2.07
N ILE A 13 -2.88 8.54 -2.16
CA ILE A 13 -2.29 7.87 -1.00
C ILE A 13 -1.34 8.85 -0.30
N ASP A 14 -1.53 9.01 1.00
CA ASP A 14 -0.57 9.71 1.85
C ASP A 14 0.70 8.86 1.95
N ILE A 15 1.76 9.30 1.27
CA ILE A 15 3.05 8.62 1.15
C ILE A 15 4.17 9.60 1.43
N SER A 16 5.24 9.13 2.09
CA SER A 16 6.42 9.95 2.35
C SER A 16 7.06 10.47 1.08
N GLU A 17 7.56 11.70 1.13
CA GLU A 17 8.33 12.29 0.03
C GLU A 17 9.50 11.39 -0.36
N CYS A 18 9.56 11.06 -1.66
CA CYS A 18 10.62 10.24 -2.24
C CYS A 18 11.28 10.97 -3.40
N ARG A 19 12.56 10.66 -3.62
CA ARG A 19 13.31 11.18 -4.76
C ARG A 19 14.35 10.17 -5.24
N LEU A 20 14.82 10.36 -6.45
CA LEU A 20 16.01 9.73 -6.95
C LEU A 20 17.22 10.63 -6.66
N PHE A 21 18.25 10.05 -6.08
CA PHE A 21 19.55 10.69 -5.88
C PHE A 21 20.55 10.07 -6.85
N GLU A 22 21.17 10.93 -7.66
CA GLU A 22 22.14 10.49 -8.67
C GLU A 22 23.57 10.76 -8.17
N GLU A 23 24.39 9.73 -8.15
CA GLU A 23 25.79 9.80 -7.77
C GLU A 23 26.62 8.80 -8.58
N ASN A 24 27.70 9.28 -9.19
CA ASN A 24 28.66 8.45 -9.93
C ASN A 24 28.01 7.52 -10.97
N GLY A 25 27.00 8.01 -11.70
CA GLY A 25 26.27 7.24 -12.72
C GLY A 25 25.29 6.20 -12.15
N ARG A 26 25.06 6.19 -10.83
CA ARG A 26 24.08 5.35 -10.15
C ARG A 26 22.90 6.20 -9.68
N ARG A 27 21.72 5.56 -9.63
CA ARG A 27 20.52 6.18 -9.06
C ARG A 27 20.11 5.44 -7.79
N HIS A 28 19.93 6.18 -6.72
CA HIS A 28 19.53 5.66 -5.41
C HIS A 28 18.13 6.18 -5.09
N PHE A 29 17.23 5.28 -4.73
CA PHE A 29 15.93 5.66 -4.21
C PHE A 29 16.09 6.17 -2.78
N MET A 30 15.52 7.35 -2.51
CA MET A 30 15.53 7.97 -1.19
C MET A 30 14.11 8.28 -0.76
N THR A 31 13.78 7.94 0.48
CA THR A 31 12.53 8.32 1.11
C THR A 31 12.77 9.10 2.38
N ARG A 32 11.99 10.15 2.61
CA ARG A 32 12.05 10.93 3.84
C ARG A 32 11.44 10.14 4.99
N ARG A 33 12.15 10.07 6.11
CA ARG A 33 11.62 9.43 7.31
C ARG A 33 10.51 10.28 7.93
N PHE A 34 9.31 9.72 8.01
CA PHE A 34 8.12 10.37 8.57
C PHE A 34 8.10 10.37 10.10
N ASP A 35 8.92 9.52 10.73
CA ASP A 35 9.06 9.44 12.19
C ASP A 35 10.14 10.38 12.74
N ARG A 36 10.67 11.27 11.88
CA ARG A 36 11.67 12.30 12.24
C ARG A 36 11.10 13.67 11.93
N LEU A 37 10.93 14.48 12.97
CA LEU A 37 10.39 15.83 12.86
C LEU A 37 11.51 16.85 12.64
N PRO A 38 11.21 18.04 12.09
CA PRO A 38 12.13 19.16 12.08
C PRO A 38 12.61 19.46 13.51
N GLY A 39 13.91 19.71 13.68
CA GLY A 39 14.50 19.95 15.01
C GLY A 39 15.03 18.70 15.71
N GLY A 40 14.90 17.50 15.10
CA GLY A 40 15.49 16.26 15.63
C GLY A 40 14.57 15.45 16.55
N ASP A 41 13.37 15.93 16.82
CA ASP A 41 12.34 15.17 17.55
C ASP A 41 11.94 13.90 16.78
N LYS A 42 11.51 12.89 17.54
CA LYS A 42 11.10 11.59 17.00
C LYS A 42 9.67 11.27 17.43
N LEU A 43 8.87 10.74 16.50
CA LEU A 43 7.60 10.13 16.83
C LEU A 43 7.83 8.65 17.19
N HIS A 44 7.04 8.16 18.13
CA HIS A 44 6.98 6.72 18.37
C HIS A 44 6.31 6.04 17.18
N MET A 45 6.91 4.97 16.69
CA MET A 45 6.40 4.23 15.54
C MET A 45 6.34 2.74 15.86
N GLN A 46 5.22 2.11 15.53
CA GLN A 46 5.09 0.65 15.55
C GLN A 46 4.41 0.15 14.28
N SER A 47 4.90 -0.96 13.73
CA SER A 47 4.19 -1.66 12.65
C SER A 47 2.98 -2.43 13.20
N LEU A 48 2.03 -2.75 12.33
CA LEU A 48 0.91 -3.64 12.66
C LEU A 48 1.42 -4.98 13.20
N CYS A 49 2.49 -5.51 12.59
CA CYS A 49 3.19 -6.71 13.06
C CYS A 49 3.58 -6.63 14.54
N ALA A 50 4.23 -5.54 14.95
CA ALA A 50 4.67 -5.36 16.33
C ALA A 50 3.51 -5.07 17.30
N LEU A 51 2.57 -4.21 16.88
CA LEU A 51 1.46 -3.75 17.73
C LEU A 51 0.46 -4.88 18.02
N ALA A 52 0.13 -5.69 17.01
CA ALA A 52 -0.84 -6.77 17.11
C ALA A 52 -0.21 -8.16 17.34
N HIS A 53 1.13 -8.24 17.47
CA HIS A 53 1.88 -9.50 17.60
C HIS A 53 1.62 -10.48 16.45
N TYR A 54 1.50 -9.94 15.21
CA TYR A 54 1.31 -10.76 14.02
C TYR A 54 2.65 -11.23 13.45
N ASP A 55 2.79 -12.54 13.20
CA ASP A 55 3.98 -13.08 12.56
C ASP A 55 3.94 -12.84 11.05
N PHE A 56 4.82 -11.96 10.56
CA PHE A 56 4.91 -11.62 9.14
C PHE A 56 5.45 -12.76 8.25
N ASN A 57 6.06 -13.80 8.84
CA ASN A 57 6.51 -14.98 8.10
C ASN A 57 5.36 -15.93 7.75
N MET A 58 4.18 -15.72 8.30
CA MET A 58 2.99 -16.55 8.06
C MET A 58 2.14 -15.93 6.95
N ALA A 59 2.55 -16.13 5.70
CA ALA A 59 1.80 -15.64 4.54
C ALA A 59 0.34 -16.15 4.54
N GLY A 60 -0.63 -15.24 4.39
CA GLY A 60 -2.06 -15.56 4.40
C GLY A 60 -2.69 -15.72 5.79
N ALA A 61 -1.91 -15.66 6.88
CA ALA A 61 -2.45 -15.75 8.23
C ALA A 61 -3.15 -14.48 8.72
N HIS A 62 -2.83 -13.35 8.11
CA HIS A 62 -3.34 -12.04 8.50
C HIS A 62 -4.12 -11.39 7.36
N SER A 63 -5.12 -10.58 7.70
CA SER A 63 -5.99 -9.96 6.71
C SER A 63 -6.02 -8.43 6.82
N TYR A 64 -6.43 -7.78 5.74
CA TYR A 64 -6.70 -6.34 5.71
C TYR A 64 -7.85 -5.95 6.65
N GLU A 65 -8.84 -6.82 6.82
CA GLU A 65 -9.93 -6.63 7.78
C GLU A 65 -9.41 -6.58 9.22
N GLN A 66 -8.45 -7.45 9.57
CA GLN A 66 -7.80 -7.40 10.89
C GLN A 66 -7.03 -6.09 11.08
N ALA A 67 -6.30 -5.61 10.06
CA ALA A 67 -5.64 -4.31 10.12
C ALA A 67 -6.62 -3.17 10.39
N LEU A 68 -7.74 -3.13 9.68
CA LEU A 68 -8.80 -2.13 9.85
C LEU A 68 -9.46 -2.21 11.24
N LEU A 69 -9.62 -3.41 11.80
CA LEU A 69 -10.12 -3.59 13.17
C LEU A 69 -9.14 -3.05 14.21
N VAL A 70 -7.84 -3.32 14.06
CA VAL A 70 -6.80 -2.74 14.94
C VAL A 70 -6.81 -1.21 14.87
N MET A 71 -6.94 -0.63 13.67
CA MET A 71 -7.05 0.82 13.49
C MET A 71 -8.25 1.41 14.25
N ARG A 72 -9.39 0.71 14.23
CA ARG A 72 -10.58 1.12 15.00
C ARG A 72 -10.35 1.01 16.51
N GLN A 73 -9.67 -0.03 16.99
CA GLN A 73 -9.30 -0.18 18.40
C GLN A 73 -8.36 0.92 18.89
N LEU A 74 -7.46 1.41 18.00
CA LEU A 74 -6.59 2.56 18.25
C LEU A 74 -7.34 3.90 18.19
N GLY A 75 -8.62 3.92 17.83
CA GLY A 75 -9.43 5.13 17.70
C GLY A 75 -9.08 6.01 16.50
N LEU A 76 -8.48 5.44 15.44
CA LEU A 76 -8.11 6.19 14.25
C LEU A 76 -9.34 6.76 13.53
N PRO A 77 -9.25 7.98 12.97
CA PRO A 77 -10.36 8.61 12.28
C PRO A 77 -10.69 7.89 10.97
N MET A 78 -11.92 8.05 10.49
CA MET A 78 -12.41 7.41 9.25
C MET A 78 -11.53 7.70 8.03
N ARG A 79 -10.90 8.88 7.97
CA ARG A 79 -9.93 9.24 6.94
C ARG A 79 -8.78 8.23 6.87
N ASP A 80 -8.25 7.79 8.00
CA ASP A 80 -7.13 6.86 8.05
C ASP A 80 -7.56 5.46 7.60
N LEU A 81 -8.78 5.02 7.97
CA LEU A 81 -9.35 3.76 7.50
C LEU A 81 -9.54 3.78 5.97
N GLU A 82 -10.03 4.89 5.41
CA GLU A 82 -10.16 5.08 3.96
C GLU A 82 -8.79 5.06 3.28
N GLN A 83 -7.78 5.72 3.87
CA GLN A 83 -6.40 5.67 3.38
C GLN A 83 -5.85 4.25 3.37
N GLN A 84 -6.04 3.47 4.43
CA GLN A 84 -5.58 2.08 4.45
C GLN A 84 -6.32 1.21 3.45
N PHE A 85 -7.63 1.41 3.26
CA PHE A 85 -8.40 0.72 2.22
C PHE A 85 -7.88 1.08 0.82
N ARG A 86 -7.57 2.35 0.56
CA ARG A 86 -6.99 2.82 -0.71
C ARG A 86 -5.62 2.19 -0.98
N ARG A 87 -4.76 2.06 0.04
CA ARG A 87 -3.46 1.36 -0.05
C ARG A 87 -3.63 -0.11 -0.40
N MET A 88 -4.59 -0.79 0.21
CA MET A 88 -4.94 -2.18 -0.11
C MET A 88 -5.36 -2.31 -1.58
N VAL A 89 -6.27 -1.45 -2.05
CA VAL A 89 -6.69 -1.43 -3.46
C VAL A 89 -5.49 -1.21 -4.38
N PHE A 90 -4.61 -0.26 -4.04
CA PHE A 90 -3.39 -0.01 -4.82
C PHE A 90 -2.47 -1.23 -4.85
N ASN A 91 -2.21 -1.89 -3.73
CA ASN A 91 -1.39 -3.09 -3.66
C ASN A 91 -1.93 -4.18 -4.60
N ILE A 92 -3.24 -4.38 -4.61
CA ILE A 92 -3.90 -5.37 -5.46
C ILE A 92 -3.82 -4.98 -6.94
N VAL A 93 -4.21 -3.76 -7.29
CA VAL A 93 -4.25 -3.28 -8.67
C VAL A 93 -2.84 -3.18 -9.27
N ALA A 94 -1.88 -2.68 -8.52
CA ALA A 94 -0.51 -2.45 -8.96
C ALA A 94 0.45 -3.63 -8.71
N ARG A 95 -0.04 -4.79 -8.27
CA ARG A 95 0.79 -5.98 -8.03
C ARG A 95 1.91 -5.77 -7.02
N ASN A 96 1.66 -5.01 -5.95
CA ASN A 96 2.52 -5.00 -4.79
C ASN A 96 2.14 -6.14 -3.86
N GLN A 97 2.66 -7.34 -4.11
CA GLN A 97 2.29 -8.57 -3.41
C GLN A 97 3.20 -8.90 -2.20
N ASP A 98 4.13 -8.01 -1.88
CA ASP A 98 4.89 -8.05 -0.62
C ASP A 98 4.21 -7.17 0.46
N ASP A 99 2.90 -7.23 0.49
CA ASP A 99 1.99 -6.43 1.30
C ASP A 99 1.80 -6.99 2.72
N HIS A 100 2.91 -7.36 3.37
CA HIS A 100 2.86 -7.96 4.70
C HIS A 100 2.63 -6.94 5.82
N VAL A 101 2.27 -7.44 7.01
CA VAL A 101 1.88 -6.65 8.19
C VAL A 101 2.96 -5.72 8.75
N LYS A 102 4.23 -5.81 8.31
CA LYS A 102 5.27 -4.82 8.64
C LYS A 102 5.20 -3.55 7.79
N ASN A 103 4.54 -3.60 6.63
CA ASN A 103 4.37 -2.47 5.71
C ASN A 103 3.15 -1.60 6.05
N ILE A 104 2.47 -1.90 7.15
CA ILE A 104 1.46 -1.04 7.78
C ILE A 104 2.03 -0.58 9.12
N ALA A 105 2.12 0.73 9.36
CA ALA A 105 2.66 1.28 10.59
C ALA A 105 1.80 2.42 11.13
N PHE A 106 1.95 2.66 12.43
CA PHE A 106 1.26 3.68 13.18
C PHE A 106 2.26 4.57 13.89
N LEU A 107 1.91 5.83 14.01
CA LEU A 107 2.67 6.83 14.74
C LEU A 107 1.90 7.23 16.00
N MET A 108 2.63 7.47 17.08
CA MET A 108 2.05 8.00 18.32
C MET A 108 2.76 9.29 18.70
N ASP A 109 1.97 10.32 18.99
CA ASP A 109 2.48 11.59 19.50
C ASP A 109 2.82 11.50 21.01
N ARG A 110 3.33 12.61 21.57
CA ARG A 110 3.67 12.69 23.01
C ARG A 110 2.45 12.65 23.94
N GLN A 111 1.26 12.89 23.42
CA GLN A 111 0.00 12.84 24.13
C GLN A 111 -0.64 11.44 24.11
N GLY A 112 -0.06 10.50 23.37
CA GLY A 112 -0.57 9.14 23.22
C GLY A 112 -1.61 8.99 22.11
N ASN A 113 -1.78 9.98 21.23
CA ASN A 113 -2.72 9.88 20.10
C ASN A 113 -2.05 9.10 18.96
N TRP A 114 -2.76 8.09 18.46
CA TRP A 114 -2.33 7.28 17.33
C TRP A 114 -2.83 7.84 16.01
N SER A 115 -2.04 7.66 14.96
CA SER A 115 -2.38 7.96 13.57
C SER A 115 -1.78 6.92 12.63
N LEU A 116 -2.36 6.75 11.44
CA LEU A 116 -1.76 5.93 10.40
C LEU A 116 -0.50 6.63 9.88
N SER A 117 0.62 5.91 9.75
CA SER A 117 1.82 6.49 9.14
C SER A 117 1.58 6.80 7.65
N PRO A 118 2.33 7.70 7.03
CA PRO A 118 2.45 7.72 5.58
C PRO A 118 2.80 6.33 5.04
N ALA A 119 2.35 6.01 3.81
CA ALA A 119 2.72 4.77 3.15
C ALA A 119 4.22 4.73 2.85
N PHE A 120 4.78 3.55 2.84
CA PHE A 120 6.17 3.27 2.53
C PHE A 120 6.29 1.87 1.95
N ASP A 121 7.45 1.56 1.36
CA ASP A 121 7.74 0.25 0.78
C ASP A 121 6.71 -0.20 -0.27
N MET A 122 6.26 0.76 -1.08
CA MET A 122 5.33 0.51 -2.17
C MET A 122 6.11 0.32 -3.47
N THR A 123 6.11 -0.91 -3.99
CA THR A 123 6.86 -1.27 -5.20
C THR A 123 6.20 -2.43 -5.94
N TYR A 124 6.66 -2.70 -7.16
CA TYR A 124 6.25 -3.90 -7.88
C TYR A 124 6.87 -5.14 -7.22
N SER A 125 6.05 -6.05 -6.76
CA SER A 125 6.48 -7.24 -6.02
C SER A 125 5.70 -8.48 -6.47
N PHE A 126 5.58 -8.71 -7.78
CA PHE A 126 4.93 -9.90 -8.33
C PHE A 126 5.95 -10.82 -9.00
N ASN A 127 6.05 -12.06 -8.48
CA ASN A 127 6.83 -13.14 -9.06
C ASN A 127 6.02 -14.44 -8.99
N PRO A 128 5.39 -14.89 -10.11
CA PRO A 128 4.53 -16.08 -10.12
C PRO A 128 5.24 -17.37 -9.71
N GLY A 129 6.57 -17.43 -9.85
CA GLY A 129 7.39 -18.57 -9.38
C GLY A 129 8.03 -18.36 -8.00
N GLY A 130 7.74 -17.24 -7.33
CA GLY A 130 8.36 -16.90 -6.06
C GLY A 130 7.64 -17.51 -4.86
N THR A 131 8.39 -17.86 -3.84
CA THR A 131 7.83 -18.42 -2.59
C THR A 131 6.94 -17.41 -1.86
N TRP A 132 7.26 -16.12 -1.93
CA TRP A 132 6.59 -15.08 -1.14
C TRP A 132 5.63 -14.23 -1.96
N THR A 133 6.00 -13.82 -3.16
CA THR A 133 5.27 -12.83 -3.95
C THR A 133 4.52 -13.42 -5.15
N ALA A 134 4.23 -14.72 -5.15
CA ALA A 134 3.34 -15.34 -6.13
C ALA A 134 1.87 -14.95 -5.90
N SER A 135 1.50 -14.64 -4.65
CA SER A 135 0.19 -14.12 -4.24
C SER A 135 0.38 -13.11 -3.11
N HIS A 136 -0.64 -12.34 -2.75
CA HIS A 136 -0.59 -11.37 -1.66
C HIS A 136 -0.22 -12.00 -0.32
N GLN A 137 0.55 -11.27 0.51
CA GLN A 137 0.92 -11.75 1.85
C GLN A 137 -0.25 -11.63 2.83
N MET A 138 -1.06 -10.59 2.71
CA MET A 138 -2.30 -10.44 3.47
C MET A 138 -3.50 -10.96 2.67
N THR A 139 -4.50 -11.46 3.38
CA THR A 139 -5.79 -11.82 2.77
C THR A 139 -6.74 -10.63 2.73
N MET A 140 -7.66 -10.64 1.77
CA MET A 140 -8.87 -9.82 1.76
C MET A 140 -10.07 -10.74 1.50
N ASN A 141 -11.07 -10.71 2.38
CA ASN A 141 -12.22 -11.62 2.37
C ASN A 141 -11.80 -13.10 2.27
N GLY A 142 -10.72 -13.47 2.99
CA GLY A 142 -10.16 -14.82 3.02
C GLY A 142 -9.39 -15.25 1.77
N LYS A 143 -9.22 -14.37 0.78
CA LYS A 143 -8.50 -14.64 -0.47
C LYS A 143 -7.15 -13.93 -0.51
N ARG A 144 -6.21 -14.46 -1.29
CA ARG A 144 -4.90 -13.83 -1.58
C ARG A 144 -4.74 -13.46 -3.05
N GLU A 145 -5.69 -13.86 -3.90
CA GLU A 145 -5.73 -13.61 -5.35
C GLU A 145 -7.15 -13.80 -5.87
N HIS A 146 -7.37 -13.55 -7.16
CA HIS A 146 -8.67 -13.69 -7.81
C HIS A 146 -9.80 -12.91 -7.12
N PHE A 147 -9.49 -11.68 -6.71
CA PHE A 147 -10.45 -10.80 -6.07
C PHE A 147 -11.55 -10.39 -7.04
N ILE A 148 -12.79 -10.31 -6.54
CA ILE A 148 -13.96 -9.79 -7.23
C ILE A 148 -14.49 -8.56 -6.48
N LEU A 149 -15.37 -7.80 -7.09
CA LEU A 149 -15.91 -6.56 -6.51
C LEU A 149 -16.53 -6.77 -5.12
N ASP A 150 -17.19 -7.89 -4.90
CA ASP A 150 -17.83 -8.19 -3.62
C ASP A 150 -16.81 -8.41 -2.47
N ASP A 151 -15.59 -8.85 -2.77
CA ASP A 151 -14.53 -8.94 -1.75
C ASP A 151 -14.14 -7.54 -1.24
N PHE A 152 -14.00 -6.58 -2.14
CA PHE A 152 -13.72 -5.19 -1.77
C PHE A 152 -14.88 -4.57 -0.99
N ARG A 153 -16.13 -4.86 -1.37
CA ARG A 153 -17.32 -4.40 -0.65
C ARG A 153 -17.39 -4.96 0.77
N ALA A 154 -17.06 -6.24 0.94
CA ALA A 154 -17.00 -6.89 2.26
C ALA A 154 -15.94 -6.23 3.14
N CYS A 155 -14.74 -6.01 2.63
CA CYS A 155 -13.67 -5.32 3.34
C CYS A 155 -14.03 -3.85 3.67
N ALA A 156 -14.63 -3.11 2.73
CA ALA A 156 -15.10 -1.73 2.94
C ALA A 156 -16.17 -1.65 4.05
N LYS A 157 -17.04 -2.66 4.16
CA LYS A 157 -18.02 -2.77 5.24
C LYS A 157 -17.33 -2.94 6.60
N THR A 158 -16.29 -3.75 6.69
CA THR A 158 -15.48 -3.91 7.92
C THR A 158 -14.81 -2.58 8.31
N ALA A 159 -14.35 -1.80 7.34
CA ALA A 159 -13.81 -0.45 7.56
C ALA A 159 -14.90 0.58 7.90
N ALA A 160 -16.19 0.21 7.86
CA ALA A 160 -17.34 1.10 7.98
C ALA A 160 -17.32 2.28 6.97
N LEU A 161 -16.78 2.06 5.78
CA LEU A 161 -16.80 3.05 4.71
C LEU A 161 -18.23 3.29 4.20
N LYS A 162 -18.47 4.49 3.70
CA LYS A 162 -19.77 4.82 3.09
C LYS A 162 -20.05 3.93 1.87
N ARG A 163 -21.32 3.60 1.66
CA ARG A 163 -21.75 2.85 0.48
C ARG A 163 -21.27 3.54 -0.80
N GLY A 164 -20.70 2.77 -1.73
CA GLY A 164 -20.14 3.28 -2.99
C GLY A 164 -18.69 3.75 -2.89
N SER A 165 -18.10 3.85 -1.67
CA SER A 165 -16.70 4.26 -1.52
C SER A 165 -15.73 3.23 -2.11
N ALA A 166 -16.03 1.94 -2.01
CA ALA A 166 -15.19 0.89 -2.56
C ALA A 166 -15.05 1.03 -4.08
N GLU A 167 -16.18 1.12 -4.78
CA GLU A 167 -16.23 1.27 -6.24
C GLU A 167 -15.52 2.55 -6.70
N LYS A 168 -15.72 3.65 -5.99
CA LYS A 168 -15.07 4.93 -6.27
C LYS A 168 -13.56 4.81 -6.15
N ILE A 169 -13.06 4.27 -5.02
CA ILE A 169 -11.63 4.12 -4.77
C ILE A 169 -10.98 3.17 -5.79
N ILE A 170 -11.65 2.06 -6.12
CA ILE A 170 -11.17 1.12 -7.14
C ILE A 170 -11.03 1.82 -8.49
N ALA A 171 -12.05 2.55 -8.93
CA ALA A 171 -12.03 3.26 -10.21
C ALA A 171 -10.92 4.32 -10.27
N GLU A 172 -10.74 5.10 -9.20
CA GLU A 172 -9.67 6.09 -9.09
C GLU A 172 -8.28 5.44 -9.19
N VAL A 173 -8.04 4.37 -8.44
CA VAL A 173 -6.76 3.67 -8.42
C VAL A 173 -6.50 2.98 -9.77
N GLN A 174 -7.49 2.29 -10.35
CA GLN A 174 -7.35 1.66 -11.65
C GLN A 174 -7.07 2.69 -12.74
N GLY A 175 -7.75 3.84 -12.73
CA GLY A 175 -7.52 4.94 -13.67
C GLY A 175 -6.10 5.49 -13.62
N THR A 176 -5.56 5.67 -12.41
CA THR A 176 -4.17 6.12 -12.24
C THR A 176 -3.17 5.05 -12.68
N VAL A 177 -3.34 3.81 -12.22
CA VAL A 177 -2.42 2.69 -12.54
C VAL A 177 -2.45 2.32 -14.03
N ALA A 178 -3.54 2.58 -14.74
CA ALA A 178 -3.62 2.40 -16.20
C ALA A 178 -2.60 3.25 -16.97
N ASN A 179 -2.17 4.39 -16.40
CA ASN A 179 -1.13 5.26 -16.95
C ASN A 179 0.30 4.82 -16.56
N TRP A 180 0.49 3.56 -16.19
CA TRP A 180 1.78 3.02 -15.74
C TRP A 180 2.96 3.40 -16.64
N ARG A 181 2.77 3.42 -17.96
CA ARG A 181 3.85 3.73 -18.92
C ARG A 181 4.43 5.12 -18.71
N ASP A 182 3.60 6.10 -18.42
CA ASP A 182 4.03 7.49 -18.20
C ASP A 182 4.87 7.57 -16.90
N TYR A 183 4.44 6.89 -15.84
CA TYR A 183 5.20 6.80 -14.58
C TYR A 183 6.51 6.05 -14.74
N ALA A 184 6.52 4.98 -15.54
CA ALA A 184 7.72 4.23 -15.84
C ALA A 184 8.75 5.07 -16.60
N GLU A 185 8.31 5.85 -17.59
CA GLU A 185 9.15 6.77 -18.34
C GLU A 185 9.71 7.87 -17.44
N LEU A 186 8.87 8.56 -16.66
CA LEU A 186 9.28 9.59 -15.70
C LEU A 186 10.31 9.07 -14.68
N ALA A 187 10.19 7.83 -14.26
CA ALA A 187 11.12 7.20 -13.33
C ALA A 187 12.35 6.57 -14.01
N GLY A 188 12.40 6.57 -15.34
CA GLY A 188 13.47 5.95 -16.12
C GLY A 188 13.54 4.43 -15.97
N VAL A 189 12.38 3.76 -15.90
CA VAL A 189 12.31 2.29 -15.87
C VAL A 189 12.66 1.75 -17.27
N PRO A 190 13.55 0.75 -17.39
CA PRO A 190 13.88 0.15 -18.69
C PRO A 190 12.63 -0.39 -19.40
N GLY A 191 12.50 -0.14 -20.71
CA GLY A 191 11.30 -0.45 -21.49
C GLY A 191 10.85 -1.91 -21.37
N ALA A 192 11.76 -2.87 -21.40
CA ALA A 192 11.43 -4.30 -21.22
C ALA A 192 10.79 -4.58 -19.84
N ASN A 193 11.26 -3.92 -18.79
CA ASN A 193 10.68 -4.04 -17.46
C ASN A 193 9.31 -3.34 -17.38
N ALA A 194 9.19 -2.17 -17.99
CA ALA A 194 7.93 -1.44 -18.04
C ALA A 194 6.84 -2.27 -18.75
N GLU A 195 7.16 -2.90 -19.87
CA GLU A 195 6.23 -3.75 -20.62
C GLU A 195 5.84 -5.00 -19.81
N ARG A 196 6.80 -5.69 -19.20
CA ARG A 196 6.54 -6.86 -18.35
C ARG A 196 5.60 -6.52 -17.19
N ILE A 197 5.80 -5.39 -16.53
CA ILE A 197 4.95 -4.93 -15.43
C ILE A 197 3.55 -4.62 -15.96
N GLN A 198 3.43 -3.85 -17.05
CA GLN A 198 2.16 -3.47 -17.67
C GLN A 198 1.22 -4.65 -17.88
N GLN A 199 1.76 -5.79 -18.33
CA GLN A 199 0.98 -6.99 -18.66
C GLN A 199 0.37 -7.67 -17.42
N THR A 200 0.85 -7.33 -16.22
CA THR A 200 0.40 -7.96 -14.97
C THR A 200 -0.54 -7.10 -14.14
N LEU A 201 -0.65 -5.79 -14.42
CA LEU A 201 -1.47 -4.86 -13.65
C LEU A 201 -2.97 -5.15 -13.79
N HIS A 202 -3.71 -5.01 -12.70
CA HIS A 202 -5.17 -5.23 -12.66
C HIS A 202 -5.95 -3.95 -12.97
N THR A 203 -5.78 -3.41 -14.18
CA THR A 203 -6.43 -2.15 -14.60
C THR A 203 -7.83 -2.33 -15.18
N LYS A 204 -8.29 -3.58 -15.35
CA LYS A 204 -9.66 -3.88 -15.83
C LYS A 204 -10.65 -3.85 -14.66
N PRO A 205 -11.92 -3.45 -14.91
CA PRO A 205 -12.95 -3.50 -13.88
C PRO A 205 -13.10 -4.89 -13.25
N TYR A 206 -13.31 -4.93 -11.96
CA TYR A 206 -13.67 -6.15 -11.24
C TYR A 206 -15.16 -6.45 -11.46
N CYS A 207 -15.48 -7.66 -11.85
CA CYS A 207 -16.83 -8.17 -12.04
C CYS A 207 -17.35 -8.90 -10.80
#